data_81ef9cbb7fc9077a8ee775a7a30f4ae8
#
_entry.id   81ef9cbb7fc9077a8ee775a7a30f4ae8
#
_cell.length_a   1.000
_cell.length_b   1.000
_cell.length_c   1.000
_cell.angle_alpha   90.00
_cell.angle_beta   90.00
_cell.angle_gamma   90.00
#
_symmetry.space_group_name_H-M   'P 1'
#
loop_
_entity.id
_entity.type
_entity.pdbx_description
1 polymer ?
#
loop_
_entity_poly.entity_id
_entity_poly.type
_entity_poly.pdbx_seq_one_letter_code
_entity_poly.pdbx_strand_id
1 'polypeptide(L)'
;MDGKDLCLFDIDGTLTLSRQPIDPDMKAFLTELHKKVAIGLVGGSDLKKIQEQMLDPQLEKAYDYVFAQNGLVAFRDGKLVGKESILEHMGEEKLQPFINFCLAYMSKLHLPAKRGNFVEFRSGLINICPVGRSCTQKEREEFAAYDKVHKIREKFIEAVQKEFPDLGLTYTIGGQISFDCFPTGWDKTFCLKHIDRDAFKNIHFFGDKTFPGGNDYELFSHEAVIGHTVTSPENTMEQLKQMYFN
;
A
#
# COMPACT_ATOMS: atom_id res chain seq x y z
N MET A 1 -27.00 11.25 16.18
CA MET A 1 -25.67 11.38 16.79
C MET A 1 -24.85 12.29 15.90
N ASP A 2 -24.39 13.42 16.42
CA ASP A 2 -23.46 14.29 15.64
C ASP A 2 -22.06 13.66 15.69
N GLY A 3 -21.88 12.57 14.96
CA GLY A 3 -20.58 11.92 14.82
C GLY A 3 -19.60 12.86 14.10
N LYS A 4 -18.34 12.83 14.50
CA LYS A 4 -17.25 13.49 13.75
C LYS A 4 -17.05 12.79 12.40
N ASP A 5 -16.52 13.50 11.44
CA ASP A 5 -15.98 12.86 10.23
C ASP A 5 -14.69 12.10 10.57
N LEU A 6 -14.41 11.02 9.82
CA LEU A 6 -13.12 10.35 9.79
C LEU A 6 -12.41 10.71 8.49
N CYS A 7 -11.20 11.24 8.59
CA CYS A 7 -10.34 11.49 7.44
C CYS A 7 -9.22 10.44 7.39
N LEU A 8 -9.27 9.59 6.38
CA LEU A 8 -8.23 8.61 6.06
C LEU A 8 -7.25 9.21 5.05
N PHE A 9 -5.97 9.03 5.28
CA PHE A 9 -4.91 9.58 4.43
C PHE A 9 -3.97 8.48 3.94
N ASP A 10 -3.71 8.45 2.64
CA ASP A 10 -2.45 7.90 2.14
C ASP A 10 -1.27 8.75 2.64
N ILE A 11 -0.07 8.23 2.55
CA ILE A 11 1.14 8.87 3.10
C ILE A 11 1.98 9.50 2.00
N ASP A 12 2.49 8.67 1.06
CA ASP A 12 3.40 9.10 0.00
C ASP A 12 2.67 9.92 -1.07
N GLY A 13 3.02 11.18 -1.26
CA GLY A 13 2.36 12.08 -2.22
C GLY A 13 1.10 12.75 -1.68
N THR A 14 0.65 12.38 -0.47
CA THR A 14 -0.56 12.87 0.18
C THR A 14 -0.25 13.69 1.45
N LEU A 15 0.42 13.09 2.42
CA LEU A 15 0.87 13.77 3.65
C LEU A 15 2.36 14.14 3.61
N THR A 16 3.13 13.42 2.81
CA THR A 16 4.56 13.65 2.62
C THR A 16 4.89 13.67 1.14
N LEU A 17 5.97 14.29 0.75
CA LEU A 17 6.57 13.98 -0.55
C LEU A 17 7.01 12.52 -0.57
N SER A 18 6.91 11.88 -1.75
CA SER A 18 7.17 10.45 -1.88
C SER A 18 8.53 10.04 -1.28
N ARG A 19 8.49 9.12 -0.30
CA ARG A 19 9.65 8.60 0.44
C ARG A 19 10.44 9.66 1.23
N GLN A 20 9.84 10.80 1.52
CA GLN A 20 10.46 11.84 2.35
C GLN A 20 9.77 11.93 3.72
N PRO A 21 10.45 12.42 4.74
CA PRO A 21 9.84 12.70 6.02
C PRO A 21 8.71 13.74 5.89
N ILE A 22 7.76 13.67 6.82
CA ILE A 22 6.69 14.67 6.91
C ILE A 22 7.26 16.07 7.17
N ASP A 23 6.69 17.05 6.47
CA ASP A 23 7.00 18.45 6.71
C ASP A 23 6.46 18.90 8.09
N PRO A 24 7.24 19.73 8.87
CA PRO A 24 6.79 20.24 10.16
C PRO A 24 5.46 20.99 10.11
N ASP A 25 5.18 21.76 9.05
CA ASP A 25 3.94 22.50 8.89
C ASP A 25 2.76 21.55 8.67
N MET A 26 2.92 20.49 7.88
CA MET A 26 1.93 19.44 7.72
C MET A 26 1.66 18.73 9.05
N LYS A 27 2.70 18.41 9.82
CA LYS A 27 2.55 17.75 11.14
C LYS A 27 1.78 18.64 12.12
N ALA A 28 2.11 19.93 12.16
CA ALA A 28 1.38 20.91 12.98
C ALA A 28 -0.09 21.04 12.53
N PHE A 29 -0.33 21.09 11.21
CA PHE A 29 -1.68 21.14 10.64
C PHE A 29 -2.53 19.92 11.02
N LEU A 30 -1.97 18.71 10.94
CA LEU A 30 -2.68 17.48 11.35
C LEU A 30 -3.06 17.51 12.83
N THR A 31 -2.22 18.09 13.69
CA THR A 31 -2.52 18.27 15.12
C THR A 31 -3.75 19.17 15.33
N GLU A 32 -3.87 20.26 14.57
CA GLU A 32 -5.05 21.14 14.64
C GLU A 32 -6.28 20.50 14.01
N LEU A 33 -6.13 19.77 12.89
CA LEU A 33 -7.20 19.03 12.23
C LEU A 33 -7.80 17.95 13.16
N HIS A 34 -6.95 17.23 13.91
CA HIS A 34 -7.36 16.16 14.81
C HIS A 34 -8.31 16.63 15.94
N LYS A 35 -8.29 17.93 16.27
CA LYS A 35 -9.28 18.51 17.21
C LYS A 35 -10.69 18.57 16.64
N LYS A 36 -10.84 18.53 15.31
CA LYS A 36 -12.11 18.69 14.57
C LYS A 36 -12.64 17.38 14.04
N VAL A 37 -11.80 16.49 13.55
CA VAL A 37 -12.13 15.22 12.93
C VAL A 37 -11.31 14.07 13.53
N ALA A 38 -11.74 12.84 13.34
CA ALA A 38 -10.88 11.68 13.58
C ALA A 38 -9.91 11.50 12.41
N ILE A 39 -8.70 11.01 12.69
CA ILE A 39 -7.65 10.83 11.69
C ILE A 39 -7.21 9.37 11.63
N GLY A 40 -7.13 8.83 10.40
CA GLY A 40 -6.55 7.54 10.12
C GLY A 40 -5.48 7.62 9.03
N LEU A 41 -4.39 6.88 9.20
CA LEU A 41 -3.32 6.75 8.22
C LEU A 41 -3.40 5.39 7.54
N VAL A 42 -3.29 5.34 6.20
CA VAL A 42 -3.37 4.10 5.42
C VAL A 42 -2.16 4.01 4.50
N GLY A 43 -1.16 3.24 4.90
CA GLY A 43 0.07 3.05 4.13
C GLY A 43 0.30 1.62 3.66
N GLY A 44 0.86 1.45 2.46
CA GLY A 44 1.30 0.13 1.95
C GLY A 44 2.58 -0.39 2.61
N SER A 45 3.32 0.47 3.32
CA SER A 45 4.56 0.11 4.02
C SER A 45 4.30 -0.54 5.38
N ASP A 46 5.31 -1.20 5.95
CA ASP A 46 5.27 -1.66 7.34
C ASP A 46 5.24 -0.47 8.32
N LEU A 47 4.80 -0.76 9.57
CA LEU A 47 4.60 0.27 10.60
C LEU A 47 5.89 1.06 10.88
N LYS A 48 7.04 0.39 10.96
CA LYS A 48 8.31 1.03 11.30
C LYS A 48 8.69 2.08 10.26
N LYS A 49 8.50 1.75 8.99
CA LYS A 49 8.79 2.68 7.90
C LYS A 49 7.82 3.88 7.89
N ILE A 50 6.55 3.64 8.21
CA ILE A 50 5.57 4.72 8.37
C ILE A 50 5.97 5.62 9.56
N GLN A 51 6.35 5.05 10.69
CA GLN A 51 6.83 5.81 11.87
C GLN A 51 8.07 6.66 11.55
N GLU A 52 9.03 6.11 10.80
CA GLU A 52 10.22 6.84 10.34
C GLU A 52 9.83 8.01 9.43
N GLN A 53 8.90 7.80 8.50
CA GLN A 53 8.44 8.83 7.56
C GLN A 53 7.62 9.92 8.24
N MET A 54 6.77 9.56 9.19
CA MET A 54 5.95 10.49 9.96
C MET A 54 6.70 11.16 11.12
N LEU A 55 7.98 10.81 11.32
CA LEU A 55 8.83 11.29 12.42
C LEU A 55 8.15 11.10 13.78
N ASP A 56 7.53 9.94 13.99
CA ASP A 56 6.86 9.60 15.23
C ASP A 56 6.99 8.10 15.56
N PRO A 57 7.81 7.72 16.54
CA PRO A 57 8.02 6.34 16.93
C PRO A 57 6.83 5.71 17.69
N GLN A 58 5.82 6.51 18.06
CA GLN A 58 4.59 6.07 18.70
C GLN A 58 3.36 6.48 17.89
N LEU A 59 3.51 6.49 16.57
CA LEU A 59 2.51 6.93 15.61
C LEU A 59 1.13 6.29 15.86
N GLU A 60 1.10 5.02 16.24
CA GLU A 60 -0.13 4.28 16.53
C GLU A 60 -0.94 4.85 17.69
N LYS A 61 -0.32 5.70 18.54
CA LYS A 61 -0.98 6.41 19.64
C LYS A 61 -1.34 7.85 19.32
N ALA A 62 -0.77 8.39 18.24
CA ALA A 62 -0.97 9.78 17.84
C ALA A 62 -2.25 10.01 17.04
N TYR A 63 -2.78 8.96 16.42
CA TYR A 63 -3.97 9.02 15.56
C TYR A 63 -5.00 7.95 15.96
N ASP A 64 -6.27 8.18 15.63
CA ASP A 64 -7.37 7.25 15.96
C ASP A 64 -7.19 5.90 15.26
N TYR A 65 -6.69 5.91 14.02
CA TYR A 65 -6.38 4.70 13.27
C TYR A 65 -5.00 4.79 12.59
N VAL A 66 -4.25 3.70 12.65
CA VAL A 66 -3.03 3.53 11.85
C VAL A 66 -3.06 2.16 11.18
N PHE A 67 -3.09 2.19 9.85
CA PHE A 67 -3.16 1.01 9.00
C PHE A 67 -1.86 0.87 8.23
N ALA A 68 -1.01 -0.05 8.68
CA ALA A 68 0.19 -0.45 7.96
C ALA A 68 -0.12 -1.64 7.05
N GLN A 69 0.64 -1.79 5.95
CA GLN A 69 0.44 -2.84 4.96
C GLN A 69 -1.02 -2.91 4.48
N ASN A 70 -1.60 -1.75 4.13
CA ASN A 70 -2.99 -1.60 3.67
C ASN A 70 -4.06 -1.97 4.71
N GLY A 71 -3.72 -2.07 5.99
CA GLY A 71 -4.63 -2.48 7.07
C GLY A 71 -4.44 -3.92 7.54
N LEU A 72 -3.48 -4.67 6.97
CA LEU A 72 -3.12 -6.00 7.48
C LEU A 72 -2.55 -5.93 8.89
N VAL A 73 -1.91 -4.82 9.24
CA VAL A 73 -1.55 -4.47 10.61
C VAL A 73 -2.32 -3.20 10.97
N ALA A 74 -3.31 -3.34 11.82
CA ALA A 74 -4.28 -2.30 12.15
C ALA A 74 -4.22 -1.92 13.63
N PHE A 75 -4.10 -0.63 13.89
CA PHE A 75 -4.19 -0.04 15.22
C PHE A 75 -5.41 0.88 15.30
N ARG A 76 -6.10 0.85 16.43
CA ARG A 76 -7.14 1.80 16.81
C ARG A 76 -6.86 2.29 18.23
N ASP A 77 -6.79 3.60 18.42
CA ASP A 77 -6.51 4.24 19.73
C ASP A 77 -5.26 3.65 20.41
N GLY A 78 -4.18 3.44 19.64
CA GLY A 78 -2.92 2.87 20.11
C GLY A 78 -2.93 1.36 20.38
N LYS A 79 -4.04 0.66 20.14
CA LYS A 79 -4.18 -0.78 20.39
C LYS A 79 -4.17 -1.54 19.06
N LEU A 80 -3.40 -2.62 18.99
CA LEU A 80 -3.42 -3.54 17.86
C LEU A 80 -4.80 -4.22 17.80
N VAL A 81 -5.54 -4.01 16.71
CA VAL A 81 -6.88 -4.59 16.49
C VAL A 81 -6.92 -5.61 15.34
N GLY A 82 -5.88 -5.65 14.53
CA GLY A 82 -5.76 -6.62 13.45
C GLY A 82 -4.32 -6.88 13.07
N LYS A 83 -4.00 -8.14 12.78
CA LYS A 83 -2.72 -8.56 12.22
C LYS A 83 -2.93 -9.79 11.36
N GLU A 84 -2.74 -9.64 10.07
CA GLU A 84 -2.89 -10.70 9.08
C GLU A 84 -1.54 -11.10 8.52
N SER A 85 -1.44 -12.35 8.12
CA SER A 85 -0.26 -12.93 7.48
C SER A 85 -0.68 -13.76 6.28
N ILE A 86 -0.01 -13.56 5.13
CA ILE A 86 -0.25 -14.34 3.92
C ILE A 86 -0.01 -15.85 4.18
N LEU A 87 0.93 -16.17 5.05
CA LEU A 87 1.22 -17.55 5.46
C LEU A 87 0.03 -18.16 6.20
N GLU A 88 -0.53 -17.44 7.18
CA GLU A 88 -1.68 -17.93 7.95
C GLU A 88 -2.96 -17.98 7.09
N HIS A 89 -3.11 -17.03 6.15
CA HIS A 89 -4.26 -16.96 5.27
C HIS A 89 -4.26 -18.07 4.20
N MET A 90 -3.12 -18.36 3.58
CA MET A 90 -3.03 -19.27 2.44
C MET A 90 -2.52 -20.66 2.81
N GLY A 91 -1.60 -20.75 3.79
CA GLY A 91 -0.90 -21.97 4.16
C GLY A 91 0.25 -22.34 3.21
N GLU A 92 1.24 -23.06 3.74
CA GLU A 92 2.41 -23.53 2.98
C GLU A 92 2.06 -24.42 1.79
N GLU A 93 0.99 -25.21 1.90
CA GLU A 93 0.56 -26.12 0.84
C GLU A 93 0.22 -25.39 -0.46
N LYS A 94 -0.28 -24.13 -0.38
CA LYS A 94 -0.56 -23.30 -1.56
C LYS A 94 0.64 -22.42 -1.94
N LEU A 95 1.38 -21.94 -0.95
CA LEU A 95 2.48 -20.99 -1.18
C LEU A 95 3.71 -21.65 -1.79
N GLN A 96 4.10 -22.86 -1.36
CA GLN A 96 5.29 -23.52 -1.90
C GLN A 96 5.17 -23.88 -3.39
N PRO A 97 4.06 -24.48 -3.89
CA PRO A 97 3.89 -24.70 -5.32
C PRO A 97 3.95 -23.42 -6.14
N PHE A 98 3.34 -22.33 -5.65
CA PHE A 98 3.39 -21.02 -6.26
C PHE A 98 4.84 -20.49 -6.36
N ILE A 99 5.57 -20.50 -5.25
CA ILE A 99 6.98 -20.05 -5.20
C ILE A 99 7.85 -20.91 -6.11
N ASN A 100 7.68 -22.23 -6.08
CA ASN A 100 8.42 -23.16 -6.94
C ASN A 100 8.16 -22.87 -8.42
N PHE A 101 6.92 -22.64 -8.82
CA PHE A 101 6.59 -22.23 -10.18
C PHE A 101 7.28 -20.91 -10.56
N CYS A 102 7.23 -19.91 -9.70
CA CYS A 102 7.89 -18.62 -9.95
C CYS A 102 9.41 -18.79 -10.16
N LEU A 103 10.08 -19.57 -9.33
CA LEU A 103 11.50 -19.86 -9.45
C LEU A 103 11.82 -20.63 -10.76
N ALA A 104 11.02 -21.64 -11.08
CA ALA A 104 11.17 -22.42 -12.30
C ALA A 104 10.92 -21.56 -13.56
N TYR A 105 9.96 -20.66 -13.53
CA TYR A 105 9.69 -19.72 -14.62
C TYR A 105 10.87 -18.76 -14.81
N MET A 106 11.35 -18.14 -13.72
CA MET A 106 12.48 -17.21 -13.77
C MET A 106 13.78 -17.87 -14.23
N SER A 107 13.99 -19.17 -13.93
CA SER A 107 15.18 -19.90 -14.40
C SER A 107 15.31 -19.95 -15.92
N LYS A 108 14.19 -19.93 -16.63
CA LYS A 108 14.10 -20.01 -18.10
C LYS A 108 14.20 -18.64 -18.79
N LEU A 109 14.05 -17.54 -18.05
CA LEU A 109 14.11 -16.21 -18.63
C LEU A 109 15.55 -15.83 -19.00
N HIS A 110 15.74 -15.27 -20.18
CA HIS A 110 16.96 -14.59 -20.59
C HIS A 110 16.75 -13.07 -20.40
N LEU A 111 17.53 -12.48 -19.51
CA LEU A 111 17.40 -11.08 -19.08
C LEU A 111 18.77 -10.39 -19.19
N PRO A 112 18.83 -9.06 -19.28
CA PRO A 112 20.09 -8.30 -19.29
C PRO A 112 20.99 -8.64 -18.09
N ALA A 113 20.39 -8.89 -16.93
CA ALA A 113 21.09 -9.31 -15.73
C ALA A 113 20.19 -10.21 -14.86
N LYS A 114 20.82 -11.06 -14.03
CA LYS A 114 20.18 -11.76 -12.93
C LYS A 114 21.07 -11.66 -11.70
N ARG A 115 20.50 -11.19 -10.58
CA ARG A 115 21.23 -11.00 -9.33
C ARG A 115 20.63 -11.80 -8.19
N GLY A 116 20.60 -11.62 -7.06
CA GLY A 116 19.96 -12.38 -6.00
C GLY A 116 18.65 -11.76 -5.53
N ASN A 117 17.97 -12.50 -4.64
CA ASN A 117 16.70 -12.14 -4.03
C ASN A 117 15.60 -11.96 -5.07
N PHE A 118 15.22 -13.07 -5.71
CA PHE A 118 14.22 -13.13 -6.76
C PHE A 118 12.79 -13.21 -6.19
N VAL A 119 12.63 -13.84 -5.04
CA VAL A 119 11.36 -13.98 -4.31
C VAL A 119 11.57 -13.43 -2.91
N GLU A 120 10.88 -12.37 -2.55
CA GLU A 120 10.91 -11.79 -1.21
C GLU A 120 9.56 -12.02 -0.53
N PHE A 121 9.57 -12.93 0.46
CA PHE A 121 8.39 -13.24 1.25
C PHE A 121 8.21 -12.19 2.35
N ARG A 122 7.08 -11.49 2.33
CA ARG A 122 6.70 -10.50 3.34
C ARG A 122 5.44 -10.96 4.07
N SER A 123 5.11 -10.35 5.19
CA SER A 123 3.93 -10.76 5.97
C SER A 123 2.63 -10.66 5.18
N GLY A 124 2.47 -9.64 4.35
CA GLY A 124 1.22 -9.38 3.61
C GLY A 124 1.26 -9.69 2.12
N LEU A 125 2.42 -9.98 1.56
CA LEU A 125 2.59 -10.21 0.12
C LEU A 125 3.86 -10.99 -0.21
N ILE A 126 3.94 -11.46 -1.45
CA ILE A 126 5.17 -12.01 -2.02
C ILE A 126 5.61 -11.09 -3.16
N ASN A 127 6.81 -10.53 -3.07
CA ASN A 127 7.38 -9.73 -4.14
C ASN A 127 8.22 -10.61 -5.07
N ILE A 128 7.89 -10.62 -6.36
CA ILE A 128 8.58 -11.38 -7.40
C ILE A 128 9.40 -10.41 -8.26
N CYS A 129 10.71 -10.65 -8.33
CA CYS A 129 11.66 -9.77 -9.02
C CYS A 129 12.51 -10.55 -10.02
N PRO A 130 12.19 -10.56 -11.33
CA PRO A 130 12.91 -11.37 -12.32
C PRO A 130 14.39 -11.05 -12.46
N VAL A 131 14.79 -9.77 -12.34
CA VAL A 131 16.21 -9.37 -12.36
C VAL A 131 16.92 -9.59 -11.03
N GLY A 132 16.14 -9.74 -9.93
CA GLY A 132 16.65 -9.84 -8.56
C GLY A 132 16.81 -8.48 -7.88
N ARG A 133 16.37 -8.38 -6.63
CA ARG A 133 16.38 -7.12 -5.85
C ARG A 133 17.78 -6.61 -5.53
N SER A 134 18.79 -7.47 -5.59
CA SER A 134 20.20 -7.10 -5.37
C SER A 134 20.87 -6.45 -6.58
N CYS A 135 20.12 -6.15 -7.65
CA CYS A 135 20.65 -5.45 -8.81
C CYS A 135 21.03 -3.99 -8.49
N THR A 136 22.05 -3.49 -9.17
CA THR A 136 22.46 -2.08 -9.10
C THR A 136 21.43 -1.17 -9.73
N GLN A 137 21.53 0.15 -9.49
CA GLN A 137 20.63 1.14 -10.10
C GLN A 137 20.68 1.09 -11.64
N LYS A 138 21.87 0.95 -12.23
CA LYS A 138 22.04 0.80 -13.67
C LYS A 138 21.32 -0.44 -14.22
N GLU A 139 21.50 -1.59 -13.59
CA GLU A 139 20.85 -2.85 -13.99
C GLU A 139 19.33 -2.78 -13.83
N ARG A 140 18.83 -2.02 -12.85
CA ARG A 140 17.41 -1.73 -12.64
C ARG A 140 16.82 -0.95 -13.82
N GLU A 141 17.53 0.07 -14.27
CA GLU A 141 17.12 0.91 -15.40
C GLU A 141 17.18 0.14 -16.72
N GLU A 142 18.23 -0.67 -16.91
CA GLU A 142 18.36 -1.56 -18.07
C GLU A 142 17.22 -2.59 -18.12
N PHE A 143 16.90 -3.21 -16.99
CA PHE A 143 15.76 -4.14 -16.92
C PHE A 143 14.43 -3.43 -17.17
N ALA A 144 14.21 -2.24 -16.62
CA ALA A 144 12.98 -1.50 -16.82
C ALA A 144 12.76 -1.12 -18.30
N ALA A 145 13.84 -0.72 -19.00
CA ALA A 145 13.79 -0.46 -20.43
C ALA A 145 13.51 -1.74 -21.23
N TYR A 146 14.15 -2.85 -20.88
CA TYR A 146 13.95 -4.17 -21.48
C TYR A 146 12.51 -4.67 -21.29
N ASP A 147 11.97 -4.54 -20.06
CA ASP A 147 10.62 -4.99 -19.71
C ASP A 147 9.52 -4.22 -20.46
N LYS A 148 9.71 -2.90 -20.71
CA LYS A 148 8.78 -2.10 -21.54
C LYS A 148 8.59 -2.68 -22.93
N VAL A 149 9.66 -3.24 -23.53
CA VAL A 149 9.64 -3.82 -24.87
C VAL A 149 9.16 -5.26 -24.86
N HIS A 150 9.69 -6.07 -23.94
CA HIS A 150 9.51 -7.52 -23.96
C HIS A 150 8.35 -8.00 -23.10
N LYS A 151 7.75 -7.11 -22.27
CA LYS A 151 6.62 -7.41 -21.41
C LYS A 151 6.86 -8.60 -20.45
N ILE A 152 8.05 -8.64 -19.85
CA ILE A 152 8.51 -9.76 -19.03
C ILE A 152 7.59 -9.99 -17.84
N ARG A 153 7.29 -8.92 -17.09
CA ARG A 153 6.45 -9.01 -15.89
C ARG A 153 4.99 -9.30 -16.23
N GLU A 154 4.45 -8.67 -17.27
CA GLU A 154 3.09 -8.94 -17.76
C GLU A 154 2.93 -10.41 -18.13
N LYS A 155 3.81 -10.93 -19.01
CA LYS A 155 3.79 -12.34 -19.43
C LYS A 155 3.99 -13.32 -18.27
N PHE A 156 4.78 -12.93 -17.28
CA PHE A 156 4.98 -13.77 -16.10
C PHE A 156 3.69 -13.86 -15.28
N ILE A 157 3.00 -12.74 -15.05
CA ILE A 157 1.71 -12.70 -14.37
C ILE A 157 0.68 -13.55 -15.12
N GLU A 158 0.58 -13.42 -16.45
CA GLU A 158 -0.30 -14.25 -17.28
C GLU A 158 0.01 -15.76 -17.11
N ALA A 159 1.30 -16.12 -17.08
CA ALA A 159 1.70 -17.52 -16.88
C ALA A 159 1.32 -18.05 -15.48
N VAL A 160 1.48 -17.23 -14.45
CA VAL A 160 1.08 -17.57 -13.07
C VAL A 160 -0.44 -17.73 -12.98
N GLN A 161 -1.19 -16.78 -13.53
CA GLN A 161 -2.66 -16.83 -13.53
C GLN A 161 -3.21 -18.06 -14.28
N LYS A 162 -2.55 -18.46 -15.36
CA LYS A 162 -2.89 -19.68 -16.12
C LYS A 162 -2.61 -20.94 -15.33
N GLU A 163 -1.49 -21.01 -14.60
CA GLU A 163 -1.12 -22.18 -13.79
C GLU A 163 -1.97 -22.30 -12.53
N PHE A 164 -2.30 -21.16 -11.93
CA PHE A 164 -3.03 -21.08 -10.66
C PHE A 164 -4.30 -20.21 -10.77
N PRO A 165 -5.31 -20.59 -11.57
CA PRO A 165 -6.48 -19.74 -11.82
C PRO A 165 -7.29 -19.45 -10.55
N ASP A 166 -7.28 -20.37 -9.58
CA ASP A 166 -8.09 -20.30 -8.36
C ASP A 166 -7.27 -20.04 -7.09
N LEU A 167 -6.04 -19.51 -7.22
CA LEU A 167 -5.17 -19.28 -6.06
C LEU A 167 -5.66 -18.14 -5.16
N GLY A 168 -6.52 -17.25 -5.68
CA GLY A 168 -7.07 -16.12 -4.92
C GLY A 168 -6.07 -15.00 -4.69
N LEU A 169 -5.08 -14.84 -5.59
CA LEU A 169 -4.09 -13.77 -5.56
C LEU A 169 -4.40 -12.68 -6.59
N THR A 170 -4.13 -11.47 -6.17
CA THR A 170 -4.03 -10.28 -7.03
C THR A 170 -2.57 -9.99 -7.33
N TYR A 171 -2.29 -9.52 -8.55
CA TYR A 171 -0.94 -9.25 -9.04
C TYR A 171 -0.85 -7.79 -9.48
N THR A 172 0.12 -7.06 -8.96
CA THR A 172 0.34 -5.65 -9.32
C THR A 172 1.78 -5.39 -9.73
N ILE A 173 1.96 -4.78 -10.91
CA ILE A 173 3.27 -4.34 -11.35
C ILE A 173 3.55 -2.98 -10.71
N GLY A 174 4.40 -3.00 -9.68
CA GLY A 174 4.86 -1.81 -8.97
C GLY A 174 6.34 -1.52 -9.23
N GLY A 175 6.71 -0.25 -9.30
CA GLY A 175 8.11 0.15 -9.49
C GLY A 175 8.73 -0.33 -10.80
N GLN A 176 10.07 -0.50 -10.80
CA GLN A 176 10.84 -0.72 -12.03
C GLN A 176 11.14 -2.19 -12.34
N ILE A 177 11.17 -3.08 -11.33
CA ILE A 177 11.81 -4.39 -11.48
C ILE A 177 10.99 -5.59 -11.00
N SER A 178 9.94 -5.38 -10.24
CA SER A 178 9.18 -6.46 -9.59
C SER A 178 7.68 -6.31 -9.80
N PHE A 179 6.96 -7.33 -9.41
CA PHE A 179 5.52 -7.28 -9.18
C PHE A 179 5.19 -7.91 -7.81
N ASP A 180 4.10 -7.46 -7.23
CA ASP A 180 3.61 -7.91 -5.94
C ASP A 180 2.44 -8.87 -6.12
N CYS A 181 2.42 -9.93 -5.31
CA CYS A 181 1.37 -10.94 -5.25
C CYS A 181 0.78 -10.94 -3.84
N PHE A 182 -0.52 -10.68 -3.70
CA PHE A 182 -1.19 -10.64 -2.40
C PHE A 182 -2.61 -11.19 -2.52
N PRO A 183 -3.22 -11.68 -1.44
CA PRO A 183 -4.58 -12.18 -1.46
C PRO A 183 -5.56 -11.13 -1.98
N THR A 184 -6.51 -11.55 -2.81
CA THR A 184 -7.53 -10.65 -3.36
C THR A 184 -8.29 -9.96 -2.24
N GLY A 185 -8.45 -8.63 -2.35
CA GLY A 185 -9.05 -7.79 -1.32
C GLY A 185 -8.08 -7.34 -0.21
N TRP A 186 -6.75 -7.62 -0.34
CA TRP A 186 -5.71 -7.10 0.55
C TRP A 186 -5.08 -5.80 0.02
N ASP A 187 -5.85 -5.04 -0.73
CA ASP A 187 -5.57 -3.65 -1.09
C ASP A 187 -5.96 -2.68 0.05
N LYS A 188 -5.91 -1.39 -0.20
CA LYS A 188 -6.22 -0.37 0.84
C LYS A 188 -7.64 -0.46 1.39
N THR A 189 -8.60 -1.07 0.69
CA THR A 189 -9.96 -1.26 1.22
C THR A 189 -9.98 -2.19 2.44
N PHE A 190 -8.94 -3.01 2.63
CA PHE A 190 -8.83 -3.91 3.77
C PHE A 190 -8.90 -3.16 5.11
N CYS A 191 -8.41 -1.93 5.19
CA CYS A 191 -8.47 -1.10 6.40
C CYS A 191 -9.91 -0.88 6.89
N LEU A 192 -10.90 -0.87 5.98
CA LEU A 192 -12.31 -0.62 6.32
C LEU A 192 -12.92 -1.69 7.23
N LYS A 193 -12.34 -2.89 7.27
CA LYS A 193 -12.77 -3.97 8.18
C LYS A 193 -12.58 -3.63 9.66
N HIS A 194 -11.65 -2.73 9.94
CA HIS A 194 -11.28 -2.35 11.31
C HIS A 194 -11.94 -1.05 11.77
N ILE A 195 -12.73 -0.41 10.88
CA ILE A 195 -13.41 0.86 11.16
C ILE A 195 -14.85 0.58 11.57
N ASP A 196 -15.24 1.12 12.70
CA ASP A 196 -16.63 1.17 13.12
C ASP A 196 -17.32 2.32 12.36
N ARG A 197 -17.98 1.98 11.26
CA ARG A 197 -18.60 2.97 10.35
C ARG A 197 -19.68 3.79 11.00
N ASP A 198 -20.43 3.19 11.93
CA ASP A 198 -21.55 3.84 12.60
C ASP A 198 -21.08 4.90 13.61
N ALA A 199 -19.80 4.89 13.97
CA ALA A 199 -19.19 5.91 14.82
C ALA A 199 -18.95 7.26 14.11
N PHE A 200 -19.00 7.30 12.78
CA PHE A 200 -18.65 8.46 11.97
C PHE A 200 -19.82 8.94 11.12
N LYS A 201 -19.91 10.27 10.94
CA LYS A 201 -20.89 10.88 10.03
C LYS A 201 -20.51 10.59 8.57
N ASN A 202 -19.27 10.84 8.22
CA ASN A 202 -18.69 10.53 6.91
C ASN A 202 -17.29 9.94 7.09
N ILE A 203 -16.86 9.11 6.13
CA ILE A 203 -15.50 8.65 6.01
C ILE A 203 -14.94 9.24 4.72
N HIS A 204 -13.94 10.11 4.85
CA HIS A 204 -13.22 10.71 3.73
C HIS A 204 -11.90 10.00 3.53
N PHE A 205 -11.48 9.83 2.29
CA PHE A 205 -10.16 9.31 1.95
C PHE A 205 -9.44 10.25 1.00
N PHE A 206 -8.20 10.58 1.33
CA PHE A 206 -7.31 11.44 0.54
C PHE A 206 -6.14 10.60 0.02
N GLY A 207 -5.91 10.63 -1.31
CA GLY A 207 -4.84 9.89 -1.96
C GLY A 207 -4.36 10.55 -3.26
N ASP A 208 -3.12 10.27 -3.67
CA ASP A 208 -2.51 10.82 -4.89
C ASP A 208 -2.69 9.92 -6.12
N LYS A 209 -2.79 8.60 -5.91
CA LYS A 209 -2.90 7.59 -6.99
C LYS A 209 -4.30 7.02 -7.11
N THR A 210 -5.28 7.89 -7.28
CA THR A 210 -6.71 7.59 -7.34
C THR A 210 -7.23 7.24 -8.75
N PHE A 211 -6.35 7.10 -9.73
CA PHE A 211 -6.68 6.66 -11.08
C PHE A 211 -6.69 5.12 -11.19
N PRO A 212 -7.41 4.52 -12.16
CA PRO A 212 -7.43 3.08 -12.37
C PRO A 212 -6.03 2.46 -12.45
N GLY A 213 -5.73 1.50 -11.56
CA GLY A 213 -4.41 0.88 -11.42
C GLY A 213 -3.47 1.61 -10.44
N GLY A 214 -3.85 2.75 -9.89
CA GLY A 214 -3.18 3.37 -8.75
C GLY A 214 -3.53 2.64 -7.45
N ASN A 215 -2.63 2.64 -6.49
CA ASN A 215 -2.81 1.90 -5.22
C ASN A 215 -3.86 2.51 -4.27
N ASP A 216 -4.39 3.69 -4.59
CA ASP A 216 -5.45 4.37 -3.85
C ASP A 216 -6.83 4.17 -4.48
N TYR A 217 -6.87 3.68 -5.73
CA TYR A 217 -8.07 3.66 -6.54
C TYR A 217 -9.22 2.88 -5.90
N GLU A 218 -8.96 1.71 -5.40
CA GLU A 218 -9.96 0.83 -4.82
C GLU A 218 -10.60 1.47 -3.58
N LEU A 219 -9.80 2.07 -2.69
CA LEU A 219 -10.34 2.77 -1.50
C LEU A 219 -11.02 4.07 -1.89
N PHE A 220 -10.44 4.84 -2.81
CA PHE A 220 -11.01 6.10 -3.32
C PHE A 220 -12.40 5.90 -3.94
N SER A 221 -12.60 4.82 -4.69
CA SER A 221 -13.86 4.52 -5.39
C SER A 221 -14.85 3.67 -4.58
N HIS A 222 -14.48 3.31 -3.34
CA HIS A 222 -15.32 2.45 -2.51
C HIS A 222 -16.57 3.20 -2.02
N GLU A 223 -17.75 2.55 -2.12
CA GLU A 223 -19.06 3.13 -1.78
C GLU A 223 -19.19 3.69 -0.34
N ALA A 224 -18.40 3.16 0.59
CA ALA A 224 -18.41 3.57 1.99
C ALA A 224 -17.55 4.81 2.28
N VAL A 225 -16.93 5.39 1.26
CA VAL A 225 -15.90 6.43 1.42
C VAL A 225 -16.18 7.58 0.46
N ILE A 226 -15.94 8.80 0.91
CA ILE A 226 -15.93 9.99 0.05
C ILE A 226 -14.47 10.21 -0.36
N GLY A 227 -14.15 9.85 -1.61
CA GLY A 227 -12.77 9.92 -2.12
C GLY A 227 -12.38 11.33 -2.57
N HIS A 228 -11.16 11.74 -2.21
CA HIS A 228 -10.55 13.00 -2.62
C HIS A 228 -9.21 12.72 -3.29
N THR A 229 -9.06 13.20 -4.52
CA THR A 229 -7.76 13.17 -5.21
C THR A 229 -6.95 14.38 -4.78
N VAL A 230 -5.69 14.14 -4.41
CA VAL A 230 -4.73 15.19 -4.11
C VAL A 230 -3.51 15.08 -5.03
N THR A 231 -2.77 16.17 -5.19
CA THR A 231 -1.61 16.24 -6.07
C THR A 231 -0.30 16.46 -5.32
N SER A 232 -0.41 16.87 -4.06
CA SER A 232 0.72 17.11 -3.16
C SER A 232 0.25 17.28 -1.71
N PRO A 233 1.17 17.25 -0.72
CA PRO A 233 0.84 17.57 0.67
C PRO A 233 0.20 18.96 0.86
N GLU A 234 0.66 19.96 0.11
CA GLU A 234 0.09 21.31 0.14
C GLU A 234 -1.36 21.33 -0.33
N ASN A 235 -1.65 20.59 -1.41
CA ASN A 235 -3.02 20.47 -1.94
C ASN A 235 -3.94 19.73 -0.94
N THR A 236 -3.40 18.74 -0.21
CA THR A 236 -4.12 18.08 0.89
C THR A 236 -4.51 19.10 1.97
N MET A 237 -3.56 19.94 2.42
CA MET A 237 -3.83 20.99 3.40
C MET A 237 -4.88 22.01 2.89
N GLU A 238 -4.79 22.42 1.62
CA GLU A 238 -5.74 23.36 1.03
C GLU A 238 -7.17 22.82 1.05
N GLN A 239 -7.39 21.58 0.59
CA GLN A 239 -8.71 20.95 0.59
C GLN A 239 -9.27 20.84 2.02
N LEU A 240 -8.45 20.38 2.98
CA LEU A 240 -8.87 20.24 4.37
C LEU A 240 -9.16 21.59 5.05
N LYS A 241 -8.41 22.65 4.72
CA LYS A 241 -8.70 24.01 5.20
C LYS A 241 -10.07 24.49 4.71
N GLN A 242 -10.40 24.23 3.45
CA GLN A 242 -11.71 24.57 2.88
C GLN A 242 -12.85 23.81 3.57
N MET A 243 -12.63 22.53 3.93
CA MET A 243 -13.65 21.68 4.55
C MET A 243 -13.88 22.00 6.03
N TYR A 244 -12.82 22.27 6.80
CA TYR A 244 -12.89 22.26 8.26
C TYR A 244 -12.46 23.55 8.96
N PHE A 245 -11.86 24.53 8.26
CA PHE A 245 -11.31 25.74 8.87
C PHE A 245 -11.91 27.05 8.33
N ASN A 246 -12.91 26.96 7.45
CA ASN A 246 -13.69 28.11 6.97
C ASN A 246 -14.88 28.43 7.89
#